data_e84bbb289a2bba2677066d8d8293ed49
#
_entry.id   e84bbb289a2bba2677066d8d8293ed49
#
_cell.length_a   1.000
_cell.length_b   1.000
_cell.length_c   1.000
_cell.angle_alpha   90.00
_cell.angle_beta   90.00
_cell.angle_gamma   90.00
#
_symmetry.space_group_name_H-M   'P 1'
#
loop_
_entity.id
_entity.type
_entity.pdbx_description
1 polymer ?
#
loop_
_entity_poly.entity_id
_entity_poly.type
_entity_poly.pdbx_seq_one_letter_code
_entity_poly.pdbx_strand_id
1 'polypeptide(L)'
;MTSRITAPRVGGGVDIRRATARDAKRLTRLVRASRAYEGPYAPMVDGYRVGPDYIETHEVHVAVDRDGRVLGFYALVLTPPELDLLFVADDAQGLGVGRLLVAHLREKARAAGLDRVRIVSHPPAEGFYLGVGARRIGVVPANPPAVMWDRPELELPMD
;
A
#
# COMPACT_ATOMS: atom_id res chain seq x y z
N MET A 1 1.64 -24.71 -1.42
CA MET A 1 1.79 -23.94 -2.63
C MET A 1 2.43 -22.61 -2.37
N THR A 2 3.13 -22.20 -3.30
CA THR A 2 3.76 -20.92 -3.19
C THR A 2 2.77 -19.79 -3.37
N SER A 3 2.93 -18.74 -2.61
CA SER A 3 2.20 -17.50 -2.81
C SER A 3 2.81 -16.67 -3.92
N ARG A 4 3.80 -17.20 -4.57
CA ARG A 4 4.43 -16.48 -5.65
C ARG A 4 3.42 -16.11 -6.70
N ILE A 5 3.41 -14.88 -7.06
CA ILE A 5 2.53 -14.40 -8.09
C ILE A 5 3.07 -14.85 -9.43
N THR A 6 2.28 -15.62 -10.13
CA THR A 6 2.62 -16.04 -11.47
C THR A 6 2.25 -15.01 -12.50
N ALA A 7 1.58 -13.96 -12.07
CA ALA A 7 1.20 -12.85 -12.92
C ALA A 7 2.42 -12.19 -13.56
N PRO A 8 2.20 -11.20 -14.40
CA PRO A 8 3.28 -10.54 -15.11
C PRO A 8 4.43 -10.17 -14.18
N ARG A 9 5.59 -10.44 -14.65
CA ARG A 9 6.76 -10.14 -13.90
C ARG A 9 7.16 -8.72 -14.00
N VAL A 10 7.72 -8.24 -12.94
CA VAL A 10 8.29 -6.92 -12.88
C VAL A 10 9.80 -7.10 -12.88
N GLY A 11 10.47 -6.56 -13.90
CA GLY A 11 11.92 -6.48 -13.89
C GLY A 11 12.68 -7.77 -13.60
N GLY A 12 12.24 -8.89 -14.13
CA GLY A 12 12.99 -10.13 -13.97
C GLY A 12 12.72 -10.90 -12.71
N GLY A 13 11.70 -10.56 -11.99
CA GLY A 13 11.27 -11.35 -10.85
C GLY A 13 11.12 -10.53 -9.59
N VAL A 14 9.91 -10.53 -9.11
CA VAL A 14 9.55 -9.86 -7.87
C VAL A 14 8.79 -10.86 -7.03
N ASP A 15 9.22 -11.02 -5.79
CA ASP A 15 8.49 -11.84 -4.83
C ASP A 15 7.85 -10.95 -3.79
N ILE A 16 6.71 -11.40 -3.26
CA ILE A 16 6.07 -10.72 -2.14
C ILE A 16 6.20 -11.62 -0.92
N ARG A 17 6.71 -11.06 0.17
CA ARG A 17 6.85 -11.79 1.42
C ARG A 17 6.25 -10.99 2.56
N ARG A 18 5.95 -11.68 3.65
CA ARG A 18 5.51 -11.01 4.87
C ARG A 18 6.63 -10.13 5.41
N ALA A 19 6.28 -8.91 5.80
CA ALA A 19 7.22 -8.04 6.49
C ALA A 19 7.40 -8.49 7.94
N THR A 20 8.57 -8.23 8.49
CA THR A 20 8.86 -8.48 9.89
C THR A 20 9.33 -7.19 10.55
N ALA A 21 9.50 -7.23 11.88
CA ALA A 21 10.00 -6.07 12.62
C ALA A 21 11.33 -5.56 12.07
N ARG A 22 12.12 -6.43 11.45
CA ARG A 22 13.41 -6.05 10.84
C ARG A 22 13.25 -5.11 9.66
N ASP A 23 12.07 -5.07 9.06
CA ASP A 23 11.81 -4.21 7.91
C ASP A 23 11.42 -2.79 8.31
N ALA A 24 11.16 -2.54 9.58
CA ALA A 24 10.59 -1.28 10.04
C ALA A 24 11.33 -0.05 9.53
N LYS A 25 12.66 -0.06 9.63
CA LYS A 25 13.46 1.10 9.21
C LYS A 25 13.41 1.31 7.71
N ARG A 26 13.44 0.22 6.94
CA ARG A 26 13.39 0.29 5.48
C ARG A 26 12.04 0.83 5.00
N LEU A 27 10.96 0.35 5.61
CA LEU A 27 9.63 0.80 5.23
C LEU A 27 9.41 2.26 5.61
N THR A 28 9.88 2.67 6.79
CA THR A 28 9.81 4.07 7.20
C THR A 28 10.55 4.96 6.22
N ARG A 29 11.75 4.54 5.80
CA ARG A 29 12.55 5.30 4.86
C ARG A 29 11.85 5.43 3.51
N LEU A 30 11.22 4.35 3.06
CA LEU A 30 10.50 4.35 1.79
C LEU A 30 9.33 5.32 1.81
N VAL A 31 8.56 5.35 2.90
CA VAL A 31 7.44 6.28 3.05
C VAL A 31 7.95 7.72 3.02
N ARG A 32 8.97 8.02 3.82
CA ARG A 32 9.48 9.40 3.93
C ARG A 32 10.10 9.92 2.65
N ALA A 33 10.68 9.03 1.84
CA ALA A 33 11.32 9.42 0.60
C ALA A 33 10.36 9.49 -0.59
N SER A 34 9.10 9.15 -0.41
CA SER A 34 8.15 9.04 -1.51
C SER A 34 7.84 10.38 -2.14
N ARG A 35 8.05 10.48 -3.45
CA ARG A 35 7.72 11.67 -4.22
C ARG A 35 6.23 11.86 -4.42
N ALA A 36 5.44 10.81 -4.16
CA ALA A 36 3.99 10.93 -4.22
C ALA A 36 3.47 11.97 -3.22
N TYR A 37 4.27 12.28 -2.18
CA TYR A 37 3.90 13.23 -1.14
C TYR A 37 4.78 14.48 -1.18
N GLU A 38 5.23 14.89 -2.36
CA GLU A 38 5.95 16.16 -2.50
C GLU A 38 5.01 17.35 -2.44
N GLY A 39 5.58 18.53 -2.24
CA GLY A 39 4.84 19.79 -2.25
C GLY A 39 3.86 19.86 -1.10
N PRO A 40 2.60 20.19 -1.37
CA PRO A 40 1.61 20.39 -0.30
C PRO A 40 1.31 19.13 0.49
N TYR A 41 1.66 17.95 -0.04
CA TYR A 41 1.40 16.67 0.64
C TYR A 41 2.53 16.24 1.56
N ALA A 42 3.68 16.91 1.53
CA ALA A 42 4.83 16.52 2.33
C ALA A 42 4.55 16.32 3.82
N PRO A 43 3.70 17.14 4.46
CA PRO A 43 3.43 16.94 5.89
C PRO A 43 2.81 15.60 6.25
N MET A 44 2.18 14.92 5.29
CA MET A 44 1.56 13.60 5.56
C MET A 44 2.58 12.55 5.93
N VAL A 45 3.80 12.65 5.40
CA VAL A 45 4.84 11.65 5.63
C VAL A 45 6.01 12.20 6.42
N ASP A 46 6.01 13.49 6.72
CA ASP A 46 7.06 14.11 7.52
C ASP A 46 7.03 13.52 8.92
N GLY A 47 8.14 12.90 9.31
CA GLY A 47 8.24 12.25 10.60
C GLY A 47 7.45 10.95 10.72
N TYR A 48 6.79 10.50 9.66
CA TYR A 48 6.03 9.26 9.70
C TYR A 48 6.93 8.07 9.99
N ARG A 49 6.39 7.11 10.75
CA ARG A 49 7.16 5.94 11.16
C ARG A 49 6.32 4.67 11.04
N VAL A 50 6.86 3.68 10.34
CA VAL A 50 6.28 2.34 10.32
C VAL A 50 6.97 1.54 11.42
N GLY A 51 6.24 1.32 12.52
CA GLY A 51 6.83 0.68 13.69
C GLY A 51 6.79 -0.84 13.64
N PRO A 52 7.65 -1.51 14.43
CA PRO A 52 7.67 -2.97 14.46
C PRO A 52 6.36 -3.59 14.95
N ASP A 53 5.71 -2.99 15.95
CA ASP A 53 4.45 -3.50 16.47
C ASP A 53 3.35 -3.40 15.42
N TYR A 54 3.33 -2.30 14.67
CA TYR A 54 2.38 -2.12 13.58
C TYR A 54 2.54 -3.22 12.53
N ILE A 55 3.79 -3.52 12.16
CA ILE A 55 4.09 -4.55 11.17
C ILE A 55 3.61 -5.92 11.64
N GLU A 56 3.79 -6.23 12.92
CA GLU A 56 3.41 -7.53 13.45
C GLU A 56 1.92 -7.66 13.69
N THR A 57 1.25 -6.54 13.97
CA THR A 57 -0.19 -6.54 14.26
C THR A 57 -1.03 -6.66 12.98
N HIS A 58 -0.60 -6.04 11.89
CA HIS A 58 -1.37 -5.98 10.66
C HIS A 58 -0.77 -6.85 9.57
N GLU A 59 -1.50 -7.03 8.48
CA GLU A 59 -1.01 -7.77 7.32
C GLU A 59 -0.13 -6.84 6.49
N VAL A 60 1.17 -6.87 6.76
CA VAL A 60 2.14 -6.04 6.05
C VAL A 60 3.01 -6.95 5.18
N HIS A 61 3.04 -6.66 3.89
CA HIS A 61 3.76 -7.48 2.91
C HIS A 61 4.63 -6.60 2.02
N VAL A 62 5.83 -7.07 1.71
CA VAL A 62 6.80 -6.32 0.92
C VAL A 62 7.07 -7.01 -0.40
N ALA A 63 7.19 -6.21 -1.45
CA ALA A 63 7.64 -6.69 -2.75
C ALA A 63 9.15 -6.48 -2.81
N VAL A 64 9.89 -7.54 -3.10
CA VAL A 64 11.35 -7.50 -3.14
C VAL A 64 11.84 -8.02 -4.47
N ASP A 65 12.98 -7.48 -4.94
CA ASP A 65 13.63 -7.97 -6.14
C ASP A 65 14.55 -9.15 -5.81
N ARG A 66 15.30 -9.62 -6.79
CA ARG A 66 16.19 -10.76 -6.61
C ARG A 66 17.28 -10.54 -5.57
N ASP A 67 17.67 -9.29 -5.40
CA ASP A 67 18.73 -8.93 -4.45
C ASP A 67 18.18 -8.64 -3.06
N GLY A 68 16.88 -8.80 -2.87
CA GLY A 68 16.22 -8.54 -1.58
C GLY A 68 15.93 -7.08 -1.34
N ARG A 69 16.07 -6.22 -2.35
CA ARG A 69 15.73 -4.82 -2.23
C ARG A 69 14.22 -4.64 -2.19
N VAL A 70 13.73 -3.83 -1.27
CA VAL A 70 12.30 -3.54 -1.14
C VAL A 70 11.88 -2.56 -2.22
N LEU A 71 10.95 -2.98 -3.06
CA LEU A 71 10.41 -2.16 -4.15
C LEU A 71 9.12 -1.46 -3.76
N GLY A 72 8.43 -1.99 -2.76
CA GLY A 72 7.18 -1.42 -2.27
C GLY A 72 6.58 -2.30 -1.20
N PHE A 73 5.48 -1.85 -0.62
CA PHE A 73 4.79 -2.64 0.40
C PHE A 73 3.35 -2.18 0.56
N TYR A 74 2.54 -3.01 1.20
CA TYR A 74 1.22 -2.58 1.65
C TYR A 74 1.01 -3.00 3.10
N ALA A 75 0.08 -2.31 3.75
CA ALA A 75 -0.39 -2.68 5.08
C ALA A 75 -1.91 -2.78 5.04
N LEU A 76 -2.43 -3.97 5.30
CA LEU A 76 -3.86 -4.25 5.35
C LEU A 76 -4.27 -4.42 6.79
N VAL A 77 -5.18 -3.56 7.24
CA VAL A 77 -5.83 -3.68 8.54
C VAL A 77 -7.07 -4.56 8.34
N LEU A 78 -7.24 -5.58 9.18
CA LEU A 78 -8.35 -6.52 9.02
C LEU A 78 -9.63 -6.07 9.71
N THR A 79 -9.53 -5.33 10.80
CA THR A 79 -10.69 -4.93 11.61
C THR A 79 -10.58 -3.47 12.02
N PRO A 80 -11.38 -2.57 11.43
CA PRO A 80 -12.20 -2.77 10.23
C PRO A 80 -11.33 -2.91 8.98
N PRO A 81 -11.85 -3.54 7.91
CA PRO A 81 -11.04 -3.79 6.72
C PRO A 81 -10.64 -2.51 6.01
N GLU A 82 -9.34 -2.25 5.98
CA GLU A 82 -8.83 -1.03 5.36
C GLU A 82 -7.42 -1.23 4.83
N LEU A 83 -7.19 -0.76 3.61
CA LEU A 83 -5.83 -0.63 3.09
C LEU A 83 -5.25 0.65 3.66
N ASP A 84 -4.41 0.50 4.67
CA ASP A 84 -3.88 1.63 5.40
C ASP A 84 -2.68 2.28 4.71
N LEU A 85 -1.81 1.46 4.13
CA LEU A 85 -0.62 1.94 3.44
C LEU A 85 -0.39 1.16 2.16
N LEU A 86 0.02 1.86 1.11
CA LEU A 86 0.51 1.26 -0.12
C LEU A 86 1.52 2.22 -0.71
N PHE A 87 2.77 1.81 -0.75
CA PHE A 87 3.86 2.62 -1.26
C PHE A 87 4.73 1.81 -2.21
N VAL A 88 5.17 2.45 -3.28
CA VAL A 88 6.11 1.88 -4.24
C VAL A 88 7.29 2.83 -4.32
N ALA A 89 8.50 2.29 -4.27
CA ALA A 89 9.71 3.10 -4.37
C ALA A 89 9.69 3.92 -5.66
N ASP A 90 10.19 5.15 -5.59
CA ASP A 90 10.11 6.08 -6.74
C ASP A 90 10.76 5.50 -7.99
N ASP A 91 11.90 4.82 -7.85
CA ASP A 91 12.60 4.24 -8.99
C ASP A 91 12.00 2.91 -9.46
N ALA A 92 11.00 2.41 -8.77
CA ALA A 92 10.24 1.23 -9.19
C ALA A 92 8.85 1.59 -9.72
N GLN A 93 8.52 2.86 -9.82
CA GLN A 93 7.26 3.30 -10.39
C GLN A 93 7.16 2.91 -11.86
N GLY A 94 5.94 2.63 -12.30
CA GLY A 94 5.70 2.29 -13.70
C GLY A 94 6.07 0.86 -14.08
N LEU A 95 6.53 0.04 -13.13
CA LEU A 95 6.94 -1.33 -13.41
C LEU A 95 5.87 -2.36 -13.02
N GLY A 96 4.71 -1.92 -12.56
CA GLY A 96 3.63 -2.82 -12.17
C GLY A 96 3.70 -3.34 -10.75
N VAL A 97 4.60 -2.81 -9.92
CA VAL A 97 4.73 -3.25 -8.52
C VAL A 97 3.45 -2.99 -7.74
N GLY A 98 2.83 -1.82 -7.94
CA GLY A 98 1.58 -1.49 -7.26
C GLY A 98 0.47 -2.46 -7.58
N ARG A 99 0.32 -2.82 -8.86
CA ARG A 99 -0.69 -3.80 -9.27
C ARG A 99 -0.43 -5.16 -8.68
N LEU A 100 0.83 -5.56 -8.62
CA LEU A 100 1.23 -6.82 -8.03
C LEU A 100 0.88 -6.87 -6.54
N LEU A 101 1.15 -5.77 -5.83
CA LEU A 101 0.80 -5.64 -4.42
C LEU A 101 -0.70 -5.73 -4.20
N VAL A 102 -1.49 -5.06 -5.03
CA VAL A 102 -2.96 -5.12 -4.91
C VAL A 102 -3.48 -6.52 -5.18
N ALA A 103 -2.92 -7.23 -6.17
CA ALA A 103 -3.33 -8.62 -6.44
C ALA A 103 -3.06 -9.50 -5.23
N HIS A 104 -1.91 -9.34 -4.60
CA HIS A 104 -1.55 -10.09 -3.39
C HIS A 104 -2.49 -9.74 -2.23
N LEU A 105 -2.78 -8.45 -2.06
CA LEU A 105 -3.70 -7.97 -1.04
C LEU A 105 -5.07 -8.62 -1.19
N ARG A 106 -5.57 -8.73 -2.42
CA ARG A 106 -6.86 -9.38 -2.65
C ARG A 106 -6.86 -10.83 -2.19
N GLU A 107 -5.77 -11.56 -2.44
CA GLU A 107 -5.65 -12.94 -1.97
C GLU A 107 -5.69 -13.01 -0.45
N LYS A 108 -4.96 -12.12 0.23
CA LYS A 108 -4.94 -12.09 1.69
C LYS A 108 -6.30 -11.70 2.27
N ALA A 109 -6.95 -10.72 1.66
CA ALA A 109 -8.26 -10.28 2.11
C ALA A 109 -9.30 -11.39 1.95
N ARG A 110 -9.30 -12.09 0.82
CA ARG A 110 -10.21 -13.22 0.61
C ARG A 110 -9.96 -14.31 1.63
N ALA A 111 -8.68 -14.64 1.89
CA ALA A 111 -8.33 -15.66 2.87
C ALA A 111 -8.78 -15.29 4.27
N ALA A 112 -8.89 -14.01 4.57
CA ALA A 112 -9.38 -13.51 5.85
C ALA A 112 -10.91 -13.37 5.89
N GLY A 113 -11.60 -13.72 4.79
CA GLY A 113 -13.07 -13.66 4.73
C GLY A 113 -13.62 -12.27 4.49
N LEU A 114 -12.82 -11.35 3.96
CA LEU A 114 -13.28 -10.01 3.70
C LEU A 114 -13.99 -9.92 2.35
N ASP A 115 -15.08 -9.15 2.30
CA ASP A 115 -15.83 -8.91 1.07
C ASP A 115 -15.30 -7.68 0.33
N ARG A 116 -14.73 -6.76 1.06
CA ARG A 116 -14.28 -5.49 0.53
C ARG A 116 -13.30 -4.85 1.49
N VAL A 117 -12.51 -3.93 0.96
CA VAL A 117 -11.52 -3.19 1.73
C VAL A 117 -11.70 -1.71 1.45
N ARG A 118 -11.74 -0.91 2.51
CA ARG A 118 -11.86 0.53 2.42
C ARG A 118 -10.50 1.14 2.13
N ILE A 119 -10.49 2.18 1.28
CA ILE A 119 -9.28 2.93 0.98
C ILE A 119 -9.59 4.43 1.11
N VAL A 120 -8.88 5.12 2.00
CA VAL A 120 -8.91 6.58 2.03
C VAL A 120 -7.69 7.02 1.24
N SER A 121 -7.94 7.44 0.00
CA SER A 121 -6.86 7.62 -0.96
C SER A 121 -6.15 8.94 -0.81
N HIS A 122 -4.82 8.91 -0.88
CA HIS A 122 -4.04 10.08 -1.25
C HIS A 122 -4.60 10.58 -2.58
N PRO A 123 -4.98 11.87 -2.69
CA PRO A 123 -5.68 12.32 -3.89
C PRO A 123 -5.01 11.98 -5.22
N PRO A 124 -3.68 12.16 -5.38
CA PRO A 124 -3.05 11.79 -6.66
C PRO A 124 -3.09 10.29 -6.97
N ALA A 125 -3.35 9.44 -5.99
CA ALA A 125 -3.35 7.99 -6.19
C ALA A 125 -4.71 7.43 -6.59
N GLU A 126 -5.76 8.24 -6.58
CA GLU A 126 -7.11 7.77 -6.87
C GLU A 126 -7.19 7.04 -8.22
N GLY A 127 -6.58 7.61 -9.25
CA GLY A 127 -6.60 7.01 -10.58
C GLY A 127 -6.01 5.60 -10.60
N PHE A 128 -4.95 5.38 -9.85
CA PHE A 128 -4.36 4.05 -9.73
C PHE A 128 -5.36 3.07 -9.11
N TYR A 129 -6.00 3.46 -8.02
CA TYR A 129 -6.93 2.57 -7.34
C TYR A 129 -8.15 2.26 -8.20
N LEU A 130 -8.68 3.26 -8.91
CA LEU A 130 -9.78 3.02 -9.84
C LEU A 130 -9.34 2.03 -10.93
N GLY A 131 -8.10 2.15 -11.39
CA GLY A 131 -7.55 1.27 -12.43
C GLY A 131 -7.40 -0.18 -11.98
N VAL A 132 -7.33 -0.44 -10.68
CA VAL A 132 -7.24 -1.82 -10.17
C VAL A 132 -8.58 -2.32 -9.62
N GLY A 133 -9.67 -1.61 -9.88
CA GLY A 133 -11.01 -2.09 -9.58
C GLY A 133 -11.69 -1.48 -8.37
N ALA A 134 -11.07 -0.49 -7.73
CA ALA A 134 -11.74 0.23 -6.65
C ALA A 134 -12.80 1.16 -7.24
N ARG A 135 -13.77 1.52 -6.42
CA ARG A 135 -14.79 2.50 -6.82
C ARG A 135 -14.93 3.55 -5.73
N ARG A 136 -15.23 4.76 -6.13
CA ARG A 136 -15.41 5.85 -5.19
C ARG A 136 -16.76 5.73 -4.52
N ILE A 137 -16.77 5.81 -3.19
CA ILE A 137 -18.01 5.74 -2.42
C ILE A 137 -18.26 7.00 -1.61
N GLY A 138 -17.30 7.90 -1.51
CA GLY A 138 -17.50 9.12 -0.74
C GLY A 138 -16.26 9.99 -0.69
N VAL A 139 -16.23 10.86 0.27
CA VAL A 139 -15.14 11.79 0.53
C VAL A 139 -14.92 11.86 2.03
N VAL A 140 -13.66 11.78 2.44
CA VAL A 140 -13.28 12.08 3.82
C VAL A 140 -12.86 13.55 3.85
N PRO A 141 -13.59 14.40 4.55
CA PRO A 141 -13.29 15.85 4.55
C PRO A 141 -11.93 16.16 5.15
N ALA A 142 -11.37 17.27 4.75
CA ALA A 142 -10.17 17.81 5.37
C ALA A 142 -10.35 17.92 6.88
N ASN A 143 -9.27 17.72 7.61
CA ASN A 143 -9.25 17.81 9.06
C ASN A 143 -8.02 18.61 9.49
N PRO A 144 -8.03 19.94 9.27
CA PRO A 144 -6.87 20.76 9.62
C PRO A 144 -6.62 20.78 11.13
N PRO A 145 -5.36 20.89 11.54
CA PRO A 145 -4.17 21.00 10.71
C PRO A 145 -3.60 19.65 10.29
N ALA A 146 -4.19 18.54 10.72
CA ALA A 146 -3.66 17.21 10.44
C ALA A 146 -3.68 16.88 8.95
N VAL A 147 -4.83 17.12 8.28
CA VAL A 147 -4.97 16.91 6.85
C VAL A 147 -5.68 18.12 6.26
N MET A 148 -5.01 18.79 5.32
CA MET A 148 -5.48 20.09 4.81
C MET A 148 -6.36 19.97 3.57
N TRP A 149 -6.63 18.75 3.09
CA TRP A 149 -7.42 18.54 1.88
C TRP A 149 -8.39 17.39 2.07
N ASP A 150 -9.44 17.38 1.24
CA ASP A 150 -10.37 16.25 1.19
C ASP A 150 -9.70 15.07 0.54
N ARG A 151 -10.09 13.86 0.97
CA ARG A 151 -9.55 12.62 0.42
C ARG A 151 -10.67 11.76 -0.15
N PRO A 152 -10.51 11.19 -1.35
CA PRO A 152 -11.50 10.25 -1.87
C PRO A 152 -11.60 9.02 -0.97
N GLU A 153 -12.82 8.62 -0.70
CA GLU A 153 -13.07 7.36 -0.01
C GLU A 153 -13.47 6.32 -1.04
N LEU A 154 -12.72 5.22 -1.09
CA LEU A 154 -12.90 4.20 -2.10
C LEU A 154 -13.19 2.86 -1.44
N GLU A 155 -13.73 1.96 -2.24
CA GLU A 155 -14.00 0.60 -1.82
C GLU A 155 -13.43 -0.34 -2.87
N LEU A 156 -12.61 -1.29 -2.43
CA LEU A 156 -12.05 -2.32 -3.29
C LEU A 156 -12.78 -3.63 -3.02
N PRO A 157 -13.64 -4.08 -3.94
CA PRO A 157 -14.33 -5.35 -3.76
C PRO A 157 -13.39 -6.53 -4.00
N MET A 158 -13.70 -7.65 -3.36
CA MET A 158 -12.83 -8.83 -3.39
C MET A 158 -13.23 -9.84 -4.46
N ASP A 159 -14.25 -9.59 -5.22
CA ASP A 159 -14.69 -10.49 -6.29
C ASP A 159 -13.90 -10.36 -7.58
#